data_edc469a460f491677e95472a22ab992d
#
_entry.id   edc469a460f491677e95472a22ab992d
#
_cell.length_a   1.000
_cell.length_b   1.000
_cell.length_c   1.000
_cell.angle_alpha   90.00
_cell.angle_beta   90.00
_cell.angle_gamma   90.00
#
_symmetry.space_group_name_H-M   'P 1'
#
loop_
_entity.id
_entity.type
_entity.pdbx_description
1 polymer ?
#
loop_
_entity_poly.entity_id
_entity_poly.type
_entity_poly.pdbx_seq_one_letter_code
_entity_poly.pdbx_strand_id
1 'polypeptide(L)'
;YKSLDELIENTVPEKILLKEELSIGDANSEYKALRKLKDISKKNQIYSNFIGMGYYGTYTPYVILRNILENPGWYTSYTPYQPEVAQGRLEMLLNFQQMIIDFTGMDIANASLLDEGTAAAEAMGLSYRLCKNNTKKVFVSQNCHPQTIDVIKTRAEPLGLEIIVGDEDKDITESFICGIIQYPGTLGDIKDP
;
A
#
# COMPACT_ATOMS: atom_id res chain seq x y z
N TYR A 1 13.22 41.43 11.97
CA TYR A 1 12.18 41.52 10.95
C TYR A 1 10.93 42.14 11.56
N LYS A 2 10.27 42.99 10.82
CA LYS A 2 9.06 43.71 11.29
C LYS A 2 7.75 42.90 10.98
N SER A 3 7.81 41.99 10.03
CA SER A 3 6.68 41.14 9.65
C SER A 3 7.16 39.77 9.20
N LEU A 4 6.22 38.82 9.08
CA LEU A 4 6.48 37.50 8.50
C LEU A 4 6.85 37.60 7.02
N ASP A 5 6.22 38.50 6.30
CA ASP A 5 6.50 38.69 4.86
C ASP A 5 7.93 39.17 4.66
N GLU A 6 8.42 40.14 5.45
CA GLU A 6 9.82 40.58 5.40
C GLU A 6 10.80 39.43 5.71
N LEU A 7 10.44 38.54 6.63
CA LEU A 7 11.24 37.35 6.93
C LEU A 7 11.28 36.39 5.74
N ILE A 8 10.16 36.13 5.13
CA ILE A 8 10.02 35.24 3.97
C ILE A 8 10.82 35.79 2.79
N GLU A 9 10.65 37.06 2.46
CA GLU A 9 11.37 37.72 1.36
C GLU A 9 12.87 37.68 1.51
N ASN A 10 13.36 37.77 2.76
CA ASN A 10 14.80 37.75 3.02
C ASN A 10 15.39 36.35 3.22
N THR A 11 14.56 35.33 3.35
CA THR A 11 15.01 33.95 3.64
C THR A 11 14.82 33.02 2.44
N VAL A 12 13.72 33.16 1.70
CA VAL A 12 13.38 32.29 0.58
C VAL A 12 14.01 32.84 -0.71
N PRO A 13 14.79 32.04 -1.44
CA PRO A 13 15.34 32.46 -2.74
C PRO A 13 14.22 32.87 -3.72
N GLU A 14 14.45 33.98 -4.43
CA GLU A 14 13.44 34.56 -5.33
C GLU A 14 12.91 33.56 -6.37
N LYS A 15 13.74 32.62 -6.82
CA LYS A 15 13.38 31.60 -7.82
C LYS A 15 12.31 30.62 -7.37
N ILE A 16 12.14 30.44 -6.07
CA ILE A 16 11.16 29.50 -5.47
C ILE A 16 10.12 30.22 -4.63
N LEU A 17 10.22 31.54 -4.51
CA LEU A 17 9.25 32.35 -3.78
C LEU A 17 7.98 32.51 -4.61
N LEU A 18 6.89 31.96 -4.12
CA LEU A 18 5.55 32.15 -4.71
C LEU A 18 5.10 33.59 -4.40
N LYS A 19 4.91 34.42 -5.44
CA LYS A 19 4.51 35.83 -5.31
C LYS A 19 3.00 36.04 -5.39
N GLU A 20 2.28 35.00 -5.82
CA GLU A 20 0.82 35.03 -5.95
C GLU A 20 0.16 34.20 -4.86
N GLU A 21 -1.03 34.59 -4.46
CA GLU A 21 -1.85 33.78 -3.55
C GLU A 21 -2.25 32.45 -4.23
N LEU A 22 -2.35 31.39 -3.44
CA LEU A 22 -2.80 30.09 -3.94
C LEU A 22 -4.25 30.19 -4.42
N SER A 23 -4.53 29.74 -5.65
CA SER A 23 -5.88 29.71 -6.22
C SER A 23 -6.70 28.52 -5.66
N ILE A 24 -6.92 28.50 -4.35
CA ILE A 24 -7.64 27.43 -3.64
C ILE A 24 -9.04 27.82 -3.19
N GLY A 25 -9.46 29.05 -3.50
CA GLY A 25 -10.74 29.61 -3.08
C GLY A 25 -10.79 30.00 -1.60
N ASP A 26 -11.94 30.51 -1.17
CA ASP A 26 -12.14 31.02 0.17
C ASP A 26 -12.22 29.90 1.22
N ALA A 27 -11.89 30.24 2.46
CA ALA A 27 -12.05 29.35 3.60
C ALA A 27 -13.52 28.93 3.81
N ASN A 28 -13.72 27.65 4.05
CA ASN A 28 -15.05 27.13 4.36
C ASN A 28 -15.18 26.87 5.87
N SER A 29 -16.33 27.18 6.44
CA SER A 29 -16.65 26.70 7.78
C SER A 29 -16.83 25.18 7.77
N GLU A 30 -16.60 24.52 8.91
CA GLU A 30 -16.81 23.08 9.08
C GLU A 30 -18.19 22.62 8.60
N TYR A 31 -19.23 23.37 8.99
CA TYR A 31 -20.60 23.08 8.54
C TYR A 31 -20.74 23.08 7.02
N LYS A 32 -20.17 24.08 6.32
CA LYS A 32 -20.21 24.15 4.86
C LYS A 32 -19.42 23.01 4.21
N ALA A 33 -18.26 22.67 4.75
CA ALA A 33 -17.43 21.58 4.26
C ALA A 33 -18.14 20.23 4.39
N LEU A 34 -18.69 19.91 5.55
CA LEU A 34 -19.47 18.68 5.78
C LEU A 34 -20.71 18.60 4.88
N ARG A 35 -21.44 19.71 4.72
CA ARG A 35 -22.59 19.75 3.82
C ARG A 35 -22.19 19.49 2.37
N LYS A 36 -21.11 20.11 1.90
CA LYS A 36 -20.57 19.90 0.55
C LYS A 36 -20.15 18.46 0.32
N LEU A 37 -19.45 17.86 1.29
CA LEU A 37 -19.09 16.43 1.24
C LEU A 37 -20.33 15.53 1.18
N LYS A 38 -21.33 15.80 1.99
CA LYS A 38 -22.59 15.05 1.97
C LYS A 38 -23.32 15.18 0.63
N ASP A 39 -23.30 16.34 0.02
CA ASP A 39 -23.94 16.54 -1.29
C ASP A 39 -23.15 15.87 -2.42
N ILE A 40 -21.82 15.80 -2.32
CA ILE A 40 -20.97 15.03 -3.23
C ILE A 40 -21.23 13.53 -3.05
N SER A 41 -21.30 13.04 -1.81
CA SER A 41 -21.54 11.62 -1.52
C SER A 41 -22.87 11.10 -2.08
N LYS A 42 -23.91 11.92 -2.11
CA LYS A 42 -25.23 11.56 -2.69
C LYS A 42 -25.18 11.30 -4.21
N LYS A 43 -24.12 11.71 -4.89
CA LYS A 43 -23.95 11.46 -6.33
C LYS A 43 -23.46 10.04 -6.62
N ASN A 44 -22.96 9.34 -5.60
CA ASN A 44 -22.54 7.95 -5.74
C ASN A 44 -23.79 7.06 -5.87
N GLN A 45 -23.70 6.11 -6.77
CA GLN A 45 -24.70 5.06 -6.92
C GLN A 45 -24.12 3.76 -6.35
N ILE A 46 -24.88 3.14 -5.46
CA ILE A 46 -24.44 1.89 -4.80
C ILE A 46 -25.00 0.74 -5.61
N TYR A 47 -24.09 -0.07 -6.16
CA TYR A 47 -24.37 -1.28 -6.91
C TYR A 47 -23.87 -2.51 -6.17
N SER A 48 -24.45 -3.67 -6.48
CA SER A 48 -23.84 -4.95 -6.11
C SER A 48 -22.52 -5.12 -6.87
N ASN A 49 -21.45 -5.35 -6.14
CA ASN A 49 -20.11 -5.49 -6.73
C ASN A 49 -19.83 -6.96 -7.06
N PHE A 50 -19.55 -7.25 -8.33
CA PHE A 50 -19.18 -8.55 -8.85
C PHE A 50 -17.82 -8.54 -9.57
N ILE A 51 -17.00 -7.53 -9.30
CA ILE A 51 -15.68 -7.41 -9.94
C ILE A 51 -14.74 -8.56 -9.52
N GLY A 52 -14.85 -9.05 -8.30
CA GLY A 52 -13.91 -10.03 -7.76
C GLY A 52 -12.53 -9.42 -7.52
N MET A 53 -11.46 -10.19 -7.72
CA MET A 53 -10.06 -9.72 -7.66
C MET A 53 -9.69 -9.00 -6.36
N GLY A 54 -10.20 -9.48 -5.22
CA GLY A 54 -9.98 -8.86 -3.91
C GLY A 54 -10.93 -7.69 -3.55
N TYR A 55 -11.77 -7.21 -4.47
CA TYR A 55 -12.72 -6.10 -4.23
C TYR A 55 -14.06 -6.60 -3.72
N TYR A 56 -14.07 -7.19 -2.53
CA TYR A 56 -15.30 -7.68 -1.88
C TYR A 56 -15.81 -6.66 -0.87
N GLY A 57 -17.13 -6.59 -0.72
CA GLY A 57 -17.74 -5.91 0.40
C GLY A 57 -17.37 -6.59 1.71
N THR A 58 -16.94 -5.82 2.69
CA THR A 58 -16.61 -6.30 4.04
C THR A 58 -17.56 -5.68 5.04
N TYR A 59 -17.85 -6.43 6.12
CA TYR A 59 -18.64 -5.93 7.23
C TYR A 59 -17.73 -5.53 8.37
N THR A 60 -17.73 -4.24 8.72
CA THR A 60 -16.98 -3.74 9.87
C THR A 60 -17.85 -3.81 11.13
N PRO A 61 -17.52 -4.64 12.13
CA PRO A 61 -18.25 -4.66 13.40
C PRO A 61 -18.23 -3.28 14.07
N TYR A 62 -19.35 -2.86 14.65
CA TYR A 62 -19.46 -1.54 15.29
C TYR A 62 -18.46 -1.32 16.44
N VAL A 63 -18.07 -2.37 17.16
CA VAL A 63 -17.05 -2.28 18.19
C VAL A 63 -15.68 -1.92 17.62
N ILE A 64 -15.34 -2.45 16.45
CA ILE A 64 -14.09 -2.11 15.74
C ILE A 64 -14.17 -0.68 15.21
N LEU A 65 -15.28 -0.31 14.57
CA LEU A 65 -15.49 1.05 14.08
C LEU A 65 -15.28 2.07 15.19
N ARG A 66 -15.99 1.92 16.31
CA ARG A 66 -15.94 2.87 17.43
C ARG A 66 -14.61 2.88 18.17
N ASN A 67 -14.09 1.69 18.51
CA ASN A 67 -12.96 1.58 19.45
C ASN A 67 -11.60 1.59 18.77
N ILE A 68 -11.53 1.35 17.46
CA ILE A 68 -10.30 1.35 16.69
C ILE A 68 -10.30 2.47 15.66
N LEU A 69 -11.24 2.47 14.70
CA LEU A 69 -11.22 3.42 13.58
C LEU A 69 -11.54 4.85 14.00
N GLU A 70 -12.34 5.05 15.06
CA GLU A 70 -12.66 6.39 15.60
C GLU A 70 -11.75 6.80 16.75
N ASN A 71 -10.86 5.92 17.21
CA ASN A 71 -9.97 6.19 18.33
C ASN A 71 -8.71 6.94 17.86
N PRO A 72 -8.49 8.20 18.30
CA PRO A 72 -7.33 8.99 17.87
C PRO A 72 -5.98 8.39 18.28
N GLY A 73 -5.94 7.49 19.25
CA GLY A 73 -4.74 6.72 19.59
C GLY A 73 -4.32 5.75 18.49
N TRP A 74 -5.27 5.29 17.65
CA TRP A 74 -5.03 4.38 16.55
C TRP A 74 -4.94 5.08 15.19
N TYR A 75 -5.87 5.97 14.86
CA TYR A 75 -5.85 6.68 13.59
C TYR A 75 -4.87 7.86 13.63
N THR A 76 -3.61 7.60 13.43
CA THR A 76 -2.56 8.61 13.34
C THR A 76 -1.69 8.37 12.12
N SER A 77 -1.23 9.43 11.50
CA SER A 77 -0.27 9.37 10.39
C SER A 77 1.16 9.08 10.88
N TYR A 78 1.38 8.95 12.18
CA TYR A 78 2.70 8.69 12.75
C TYR A 78 3.19 7.28 12.37
N THR A 79 4.28 7.23 11.64
CA THR A 79 4.98 5.97 11.36
C THR A 79 5.85 5.58 12.55
N PRO A 80 5.78 4.35 13.08
CA PRO A 80 6.42 3.97 14.33
C PRO A 80 7.93 3.74 14.21
N TYR A 81 8.67 4.75 13.77
CA TYR A 81 10.13 4.69 13.69
C TYR A 81 10.83 4.72 15.05
N GLN A 82 10.20 5.35 16.05
CA GLN A 82 10.75 5.48 17.39
C GLN A 82 10.07 4.46 18.31
N PRO A 83 10.74 3.37 18.66
CA PRO A 83 10.13 2.33 19.51
C PRO A 83 9.72 2.83 20.88
N GLU A 84 10.39 3.84 21.42
CA GLU A 84 10.11 4.42 22.73
C GLU A 84 8.68 4.97 22.86
N VAL A 85 8.16 5.56 21.77
CA VAL A 85 6.81 6.15 21.73
C VAL A 85 5.79 5.27 21.02
N ALA A 86 6.22 4.18 20.39
CA ALA A 86 5.38 3.32 19.55
C ALA A 86 5.32 1.87 20.00
N GLN A 87 5.68 1.57 21.25
CA GLN A 87 5.80 0.19 21.78
C GLN A 87 4.56 -0.66 21.54
N GLY A 88 3.38 -0.19 21.93
CA GLY A 88 2.14 -0.95 21.74
C GLY A 88 1.78 -1.17 20.27
N ARG A 89 2.07 -0.22 19.41
CA ARG A 89 1.85 -0.35 17.97
C ARG A 89 2.80 -1.36 17.34
N LEU A 90 4.07 -1.33 17.71
CA LEU A 90 5.06 -2.30 17.26
C LEU A 90 4.74 -3.72 17.74
N GLU A 91 4.30 -3.86 19.00
CA GLU A 91 3.82 -5.13 19.53
C GLU A 91 2.64 -5.69 18.72
N MET A 92 1.68 -4.83 18.37
CA MET A 92 0.55 -5.23 17.52
C MET A 92 1.01 -5.71 16.13
N LEU A 93 1.98 -5.01 15.50
CA LEU A 93 2.52 -5.41 14.20
C LEU A 93 3.24 -6.76 14.28
N LEU A 94 4.02 -7.02 15.34
CA LEU A 94 4.66 -8.30 15.57
C LEU A 94 3.65 -9.42 15.77
N ASN A 95 2.59 -9.18 16.56
CA ASN A 95 1.51 -10.14 16.75
C ASN A 95 0.79 -10.46 15.45
N PHE A 96 0.57 -9.46 14.58
CA PHE A 96 -0.01 -9.67 13.26
C PHE A 96 0.90 -10.57 12.40
N GLN A 97 2.20 -10.29 12.35
CA GLN A 97 3.15 -11.10 11.60
C GLN A 97 3.14 -12.56 12.07
N GLN A 98 3.18 -12.77 13.39
CA GLN A 98 3.15 -14.12 13.96
C GLN A 98 1.84 -14.84 13.61
N MET A 99 0.70 -14.16 13.72
CA MET A 99 -0.59 -14.73 13.36
C MET A 99 -0.65 -15.18 11.88
N ILE A 100 -0.11 -14.39 10.98
CA ILE A 100 -0.06 -14.76 9.56
C ILE A 100 0.87 -15.96 9.32
N ILE A 101 2.03 -16.01 9.98
CA ILE A 101 2.94 -17.17 9.95
C ILE A 101 2.20 -18.43 10.41
N ASP A 102 1.51 -18.36 11.54
CA ASP A 102 0.79 -19.49 12.13
C ASP A 102 -0.35 -19.98 11.21
N PHE A 103 -1.04 -19.08 10.51
CA PHE A 103 -2.13 -19.46 9.59
C PHE A 103 -1.65 -20.02 8.27
N THR A 104 -0.51 -19.56 7.78
CA THR A 104 -0.03 -19.91 6.43
C THR A 104 1.05 -20.96 6.42
N GLY A 105 1.73 -21.17 7.56
CA GLY A 105 2.92 -22.04 7.64
C GLY A 105 4.16 -21.46 6.95
N MET A 106 4.12 -20.18 6.52
CA MET A 106 5.29 -19.50 5.93
C MET A 106 6.33 -19.17 6.97
N ASP A 107 7.61 -19.13 6.58
CA ASP A 107 8.72 -18.84 7.51
C ASP A 107 8.71 -17.39 7.99
N ILE A 108 8.26 -16.45 7.15
CA ILE A 108 8.28 -15.02 7.42
C ILE A 108 6.97 -14.40 6.90
N ALA A 109 6.43 -13.47 7.67
CA ALA A 109 5.36 -12.58 7.24
C ALA A 109 5.79 -11.13 7.45
N ASN A 110 5.26 -10.25 6.62
CA ASN A 110 5.43 -8.80 6.77
C ASN A 110 4.14 -8.17 7.32
N ALA A 111 4.25 -6.91 7.73
CA ALA A 111 3.12 -6.13 8.20
C ALA A 111 3.27 -4.67 7.77
N SER A 112 2.14 -3.94 7.70
CA SER A 112 2.12 -2.49 7.53
C SER A 112 2.72 -1.98 6.21
N LEU A 113 2.45 -2.67 5.11
CA LEU A 113 2.66 -2.14 3.76
C LEU A 113 1.38 -1.48 3.24
N LEU A 114 1.51 -0.64 2.20
CA LEU A 114 0.40 0.14 1.68
C LEU A 114 -0.76 -0.74 1.19
N ASP A 115 -0.44 -1.72 0.34
CA ASP A 115 -1.37 -2.67 -0.25
C ASP A 115 -0.66 -3.95 -0.70
N GLU A 116 -1.42 -4.92 -1.21
CA GLU A 116 -0.87 -6.21 -1.65
C GLU A 116 0.06 -6.09 -2.85
N GLY A 117 -0.26 -5.24 -3.81
CA GLY A 117 0.58 -5.03 -4.99
C GLY A 117 1.93 -4.42 -4.62
N THR A 118 1.93 -3.42 -3.72
CA THR A 118 3.15 -2.83 -3.17
C THR A 118 3.93 -3.85 -2.35
N ALA A 119 3.25 -4.68 -1.53
CA ALA A 119 3.91 -5.72 -0.75
C ALA A 119 4.65 -6.72 -1.66
N ALA A 120 4.03 -7.17 -2.73
CA ALA A 120 4.65 -8.06 -3.71
C ALA A 120 5.85 -7.39 -4.41
N ALA A 121 5.73 -6.12 -4.79
CA ALA A 121 6.83 -5.37 -5.41
C ALA A 121 8.00 -5.12 -4.42
N GLU A 122 7.71 -4.87 -3.15
CA GLU A 122 8.77 -4.76 -2.13
C GLU A 122 9.46 -6.09 -1.85
N ALA A 123 8.71 -7.21 -1.86
CA ALA A 123 9.29 -8.56 -1.76
C ALA A 123 10.24 -8.84 -2.94
N MET A 124 9.85 -8.48 -4.17
CA MET A 124 10.72 -8.53 -5.34
C MET A 124 11.99 -7.70 -5.14
N GLY A 125 11.84 -6.45 -4.71
CA GLY A 125 12.97 -5.54 -4.47
C GLY A 125 13.91 -6.03 -3.37
N LEU A 126 13.38 -6.63 -2.30
CA LEU A 126 14.15 -7.27 -1.25
C LEU A 126 14.94 -8.46 -1.80
N SER A 127 14.26 -9.34 -2.53
CA SER A 127 14.88 -10.53 -3.15
C SER A 127 16.00 -10.14 -4.10
N TYR A 128 15.80 -9.11 -4.92
CA TYR A 128 16.83 -8.58 -5.82
C TYR A 128 18.08 -8.10 -5.06
N ARG A 129 17.92 -7.39 -3.95
CA ARG A 129 19.06 -6.92 -3.14
C ARG A 129 19.81 -8.04 -2.43
N LEU A 130 19.14 -9.14 -2.09
CA LEU A 130 19.73 -10.27 -1.38
C LEU A 130 20.23 -11.35 -2.32
N CYS A 131 19.76 -11.41 -3.55
CA CYS A 131 20.11 -12.43 -4.52
C CYS A 131 21.59 -12.32 -4.92
N LYS A 132 22.29 -13.42 -4.85
CA LYS A 132 23.70 -13.54 -5.26
C LYS A 132 23.87 -14.01 -6.70
N ASN A 133 22.78 -14.35 -7.38
CA ASN A 133 22.80 -14.83 -8.75
C ASN A 133 22.88 -13.65 -9.73
N ASN A 134 23.46 -13.89 -10.90
CA ASN A 134 23.57 -12.88 -11.96
C ASN A 134 22.27 -12.76 -12.80
N THR A 135 21.22 -13.51 -12.49
CA THR A 135 19.95 -13.40 -13.18
C THR A 135 19.27 -12.07 -12.85
N LYS A 136 18.52 -11.52 -13.81
CA LYS A 136 17.65 -10.36 -13.62
C LYS A 136 16.17 -10.72 -13.84
N LYS A 137 15.86 -12.01 -13.81
CA LYS A 137 14.52 -12.51 -14.07
C LYS A 137 13.77 -12.76 -12.76
N VAL A 138 12.51 -12.35 -12.74
CA VAL A 138 11.57 -12.59 -11.66
C VAL A 138 10.35 -13.31 -12.23
N PHE A 139 9.97 -14.42 -11.64
CA PHE A 139 8.76 -15.13 -12.02
C PHE A 139 7.56 -14.57 -11.26
N VAL A 140 6.44 -14.40 -11.96
CA VAL A 140 5.16 -14.00 -11.36
C VAL A 140 4.08 -14.92 -11.92
N SER A 141 3.36 -15.59 -11.04
CA SER A 141 2.24 -16.44 -11.46
C SER A 141 1.19 -15.64 -12.20
N GLN A 142 0.70 -16.18 -13.31
CA GLN A 142 -0.43 -15.63 -14.06
C GLN A 142 -1.73 -15.59 -13.24
N ASN A 143 -1.77 -16.32 -12.12
CA ASN A 143 -2.91 -16.36 -11.20
C ASN A 143 -2.89 -15.21 -10.18
N CYS A 144 -1.84 -14.39 -10.15
CA CYS A 144 -1.83 -13.14 -9.39
C CYS A 144 -2.86 -12.15 -9.96
N HIS A 145 -3.39 -11.27 -9.11
CA HIS A 145 -4.29 -10.22 -9.57
C HIS A 145 -3.60 -9.35 -10.62
N PRO A 146 -4.29 -8.99 -11.72
CA PRO A 146 -3.70 -8.15 -12.79
C PRO A 146 -3.07 -6.87 -12.27
N GLN A 147 -3.71 -6.22 -11.30
CA GLN A 147 -3.18 -5.01 -10.66
C GLN A 147 -1.85 -5.27 -9.94
N THR A 148 -1.73 -6.39 -9.24
CA THR A 148 -0.48 -6.79 -8.57
C THR A 148 0.64 -6.99 -9.59
N ILE A 149 0.35 -7.69 -10.70
CA ILE A 149 1.30 -7.90 -11.80
C ILE A 149 1.77 -6.56 -12.38
N ASP A 150 0.87 -5.62 -12.59
CA ASP A 150 1.19 -4.31 -13.16
C ASP A 150 2.05 -3.45 -12.20
N VAL A 151 1.78 -3.50 -10.90
CA VAL A 151 2.61 -2.83 -9.89
C VAL A 151 4.02 -3.43 -9.85
N ILE A 152 4.14 -4.76 -9.90
CA ILE A 152 5.44 -5.45 -9.96
C ILE A 152 6.22 -5.01 -11.20
N LYS A 153 5.59 -5.02 -12.39
CA LYS A 153 6.23 -4.56 -13.65
C LYS A 153 6.72 -3.12 -13.55
N THR A 154 5.87 -2.23 -13.06
CA THR A 154 6.20 -0.81 -12.88
C THR A 154 7.40 -0.60 -11.98
N ARG A 155 7.51 -1.38 -10.91
CA ARG A 155 8.62 -1.31 -9.95
C ARG A 155 9.88 -2.03 -10.45
N ALA A 156 9.74 -3.01 -11.33
CA ALA A 156 10.85 -3.76 -11.94
C ALA A 156 11.58 -2.95 -13.01
N GLU A 157 10.86 -2.18 -13.81
CA GLU A 157 11.40 -1.44 -14.95
C GLU A 157 12.63 -0.56 -14.61
N PRO A 158 12.59 0.34 -13.61
CA PRO A 158 13.74 1.17 -13.26
C PRO A 158 14.93 0.37 -12.69
N LEU A 159 14.70 -0.86 -12.23
CA LEU A 159 15.74 -1.76 -11.74
C LEU A 159 16.36 -2.61 -12.88
N GLY A 160 15.82 -2.53 -14.08
CA GLY A 160 16.20 -3.34 -15.23
C GLY A 160 15.97 -4.84 -15.01
N LEU A 161 14.87 -5.17 -14.27
CA LEU A 161 14.44 -6.54 -14.04
C LEU A 161 13.44 -6.97 -15.11
N GLU A 162 13.56 -8.22 -15.56
CA GLU A 162 12.64 -8.85 -16.50
C GLU A 162 11.58 -9.65 -15.73
N ILE A 163 10.31 -9.33 -15.97
CA ILE A 163 9.18 -10.02 -15.34
C ILE A 163 8.62 -11.06 -16.28
N ILE A 164 8.73 -12.32 -15.89
CA ILE A 164 8.16 -13.46 -16.61
C ILE A 164 6.85 -13.83 -15.93
N VAL A 165 5.74 -13.59 -16.62
CA VAL A 165 4.40 -13.98 -16.14
C VAL A 165 4.02 -15.31 -16.79
N GLY A 166 3.71 -16.32 -15.99
CA GLY A 166 3.47 -17.66 -16.48
C GLY A 166 2.77 -18.60 -15.50
N ASP A 167 2.67 -19.85 -15.93
CA ASP A 167 2.13 -20.95 -15.14
C ASP A 167 3.27 -21.55 -14.28
N GLU A 168 3.10 -21.57 -12.98
CA GLU A 168 4.11 -22.06 -12.03
C GLU A 168 4.52 -23.51 -12.26
N ASP A 169 3.63 -24.33 -12.81
CA ASP A 169 3.89 -25.76 -13.08
C ASP A 169 4.68 -25.99 -14.38
N LYS A 170 4.70 -25.02 -15.31
CA LYS A 170 5.26 -25.19 -16.65
C LYS A 170 6.42 -24.26 -16.97
N ASP A 171 6.35 -23.04 -16.49
CA ASP A 171 7.21 -21.97 -16.99
C ASP A 171 8.41 -21.67 -16.06
N ILE A 172 8.50 -22.34 -14.91
CA ILE A 172 9.67 -22.27 -14.04
C ILE A 172 10.74 -23.24 -14.56
N THR A 173 11.34 -22.91 -15.70
CA THR A 173 12.33 -23.77 -16.38
C THR A 173 13.76 -23.29 -16.25
N GLU A 174 13.98 -22.12 -15.66
CA GLU A 174 15.27 -21.48 -15.51
C GLU A 174 15.45 -20.84 -14.12
N SER A 175 16.61 -20.24 -13.87
CA SER A 175 16.87 -19.59 -12.59
C SER A 175 16.26 -18.20 -12.53
N PHE A 176 15.53 -17.92 -11.48
CA PHE A 176 14.92 -16.62 -11.16
C PHE A 176 15.52 -16.04 -9.87
N ILE A 177 15.39 -14.73 -9.68
CA ILE A 177 15.70 -14.05 -8.42
C ILE A 177 14.73 -14.52 -7.33
N CYS A 178 13.44 -14.52 -7.67
CA CYS A 178 12.34 -15.02 -6.84
C CYS A 178 11.15 -15.40 -7.71
N GLY A 179 10.22 -16.15 -7.12
CA GLY A 179 8.88 -16.38 -7.64
C GLY A 179 7.83 -15.72 -6.76
N ILE A 180 6.81 -15.14 -7.36
CA ILE A 180 5.65 -14.56 -6.68
C ILE A 180 4.42 -15.36 -7.08
N ILE A 181 3.75 -15.96 -6.11
CA ILE A 181 2.51 -16.72 -6.28
C ILE A 181 1.43 -16.11 -5.41
N GLN A 182 0.18 -16.28 -5.82
CA GLN A 182 -1.00 -15.84 -5.08
C GLN A 182 -1.89 -17.05 -4.76
N TYR A 183 -2.33 -17.11 -3.52
CA TYR A 183 -3.21 -18.15 -3.03
C TYR A 183 -4.33 -17.56 -2.15
N PRO A 184 -5.62 -17.78 -2.47
CA PRO A 184 -6.14 -18.31 -3.74
C PRO A 184 -5.80 -17.42 -4.94
N GLY A 185 -5.84 -18.02 -6.15
CA GLY A 185 -5.64 -17.28 -7.39
C GLY A 185 -6.78 -16.30 -7.71
N THR A 186 -6.59 -15.47 -8.73
CA THR A 186 -7.54 -14.42 -9.17
C THR A 186 -8.94 -14.96 -9.46
N LEU A 187 -9.04 -16.16 -9.99
CA LEU A 187 -10.33 -16.81 -10.30
C LEU A 187 -10.86 -17.66 -9.13
N GLY A 188 -10.21 -17.64 -7.98
CA GLY A 188 -10.58 -18.40 -6.79
C GLY A 188 -10.10 -19.86 -6.82
N ASP A 189 -9.20 -20.19 -7.72
CA ASP A 189 -8.56 -21.49 -7.78
C ASP A 189 -7.63 -21.69 -6.58
N ILE A 190 -7.63 -22.91 -6.08
CA ILE A 190 -6.83 -23.35 -4.96
C ILE A 190 -5.86 -24.40 -5.50
N LYS A 191 -4.59 -24.01 -5.66
CA LYS A 191 -3.50 -24.92 -5.99
C LYS A 191 -2.58 -25.01 -4.78
N ASP A 192 -2.07 -26.19 -4.51
CA ASP A 192 -1.00 -26.41 -3.56
C ASP A 192 0.33 -26.02 -4.25
N PRO A 193 1.00 -24.93 -3.78
CA PRO A 193 2.20 -24.40 -4.45
C PRO A 193 3.44 -25.24 -4.21
#